data_55df481d0af8bd54213832845419a7fb
#
_entry.id   55df481d0af8bd54213832845419a7fb
#
_cell.length_a   1.000
_cell.length_b   1.000
_cell.length_c   1.000
_cell.angle_alpha   90.00
_cell.angle_beta   90.00
_cell.angle_gamma   90.00
#
_symmetry.space_group_name_H-M   'P 1'
#
loop_
_entity.id
_entity.type
_entity.pdbx_description
1 polymer ?
#
loop_
_entity_poly.entity_id
_entity_poly.type
_entity_poly.pdbx_seq_one_letter_code
_entity_poly.pdbx_strand_id
1 'polypeptide(L)'
;MLNTGLTAAALAAAVQVDPKSVGRWLAEDRMPHPVTRQKVAAVLQQHETFLWPTLLLDPEDASSVTAVSEIDQVWPMRSTITSDTWHALFNSATRQLDILVYAGAFLIETLDLADVLQWKASTGTHIHILVADPESAAVRMRATELSLDWLPGRCASTVRYLQPVSGITVRRHQAVHYASVFRFDDILLANTHAAGVWACHSPVLQLRRTCSAHLFDFYLRSFDRIWGPDR
;
A
#
# COMPACT_ATOMS: atom_id res chain seq x y z
N MET A 1 -23.87 5.80 15.23
CA MET A 1 -25.35 5.76 15.43
C MET A 1 -26.12 5.93 14.11
N LEU A 2 -25.48 5.54 13.04
CA LEU A 2 -26.00 5.65 11.68
C LEU A 2 -26.88 4.43 11.41
N ASN A 3 -28.15 4.56 11.31
CA ASN A 3 -29.19 3.63 10.83
C ASN A 3 -29.99 2.76 11.82
N THR A 4 -29.76 2.75 13.12
CA THR A 4 -30.63 1.93 14.02
C THR A 4 -31.75 2.75 14.69
N GLY A 5 -31.81 4.06 14.50
CA GLY A 5 -32.76 4.93 15.18
C GLY A 5 -32.65 4.95 16.72
N LEU A 6 -31.63 4.32 17.28
CA LEU A 6 -31.43 4.21 18.71
C LEU A 6 -30.85 5.51 19.29
N THR A 7 -31.49 6.08 20.29
CA THR A 7 -30.95 7.24 21.03
C THR A 7 -29.86 6.79 22.00
N ALA A 8 -28.98 7.72 22.40
CA ALA A 8 -27.95 7.44 23.41
C ALA A 8 -28.54 6.94 24.75
N ALA A 9 -29.70 7.47 25.14
CA ALA A 9 -30.42 7.03 26.35
C ALA A 9 -30.97 5.60 26.20
N ALA A 10 -31.51 5.26 25.04
CA ALA A 10 -32.01 3.91 24.77
C ALA A 10 -30.87 2.89 24.74
N LEU A 11 -29.72 3.23 24.15
CA LEU A 11 -28.51 2.39 24.18
C LEU A 11 -28.01 2.20 25.62
N ALA A 12 -27.93 3.28 26.41
CA ALA A 12 -27.51 3.22 27.81
C ALA A 12 -28.37 2.28 28.63
N ALA A 13 -29.71 2.37 28.47
CA ALA A 13 -30.66 1.46 29.12
C ALA A 13 -30.46 0.00 28.68
N ALA A 14 -30.29 -0.26 27.38
CA ALA A 14 -30.09 -1.60 26.84
C ALA A 14 -28.83 -2.29 27.36
N VAL A 15 -27.72 -1.54 27.54
CA VAL A 15 -26.44 -2.09 28.03
C VAL A 15 -26.21 -1.89 29.53
N GLN A 16 -27.21 -1.33 30.24
CA GLN A 16 -27.22 -1.10 31.70
C GLN A 16 -26.07 -0.21 32.19
N VAL A 17 -25.89 0.95 31.54
CA VAL A 17 -24.91 1.97 31.93
C VAL A 17 -25.58 3.35 32.09
N ASP A 18 -24.89 4.26 32.77
CA ASP A 18 -25.36 5.65 32.86
C ASP A 18 -25.35 6.32 31.46
N PRO A 19 -26.39 7.08 31.07
CA PRO A 19 -26.43 7.80 29.79
C PRO A 19 -25.23 8.73 29.57
N LYS A 20 -24.66 9.29 30.64
CA LYS A 20 -23.43 10.09 30.57
C LYS A 20 -22.23 9.29 30.07
N SER A 21 -22.20 7.99 30.36
CA SER A 21 -21.12 7.11 29.86
C SER A 21 -21.19 6.97 28.35
N VAL A 22 -22.39 6.78 27.81
CA VAL A 22 -22.58 6.77 26.34
C VAL A 22 -22.21 8.10 25.71
N GLY A 23 -22.57 9.22 26.36
CA GLY A 23 -22.16 10.56 25.92
C GLY A 23 -20.63 10.72 25.85
N ARG A 24 -19.90 10.21 26.84
CA ARG A 24 -18.42 10.24 26.86
C ARG A 24 -17.81 9.37 25.76
N TRP A 25 -18.39 8.21 25.47
CA TRP A 25 -17.90 7.38 24.35
C TRP A 25 -18.05 8.05 23.00
N LEU A 26 -19.09 8.88 22.85
CA LEU A 26 -19.37 9.62 21.61
C LEU A 26 -18.58 10.93 21.47
N ALA A 27 -18.31 11.61 22.59
CA ALA A 27 -17.72 12.96 22.59
C ALA A 27 -16.22 12.98 22.92
N GLU A 28 -15.75 12.01 23.74
CA GLU A 28 -14.39 11.99 24.30
C GLU A 28 -13.53 10.82 23.76
N ASP A 29 -14.03 10.09 22.76
CA ASP A 29 -13.38 8.87 22.18
C ASP A 29 -12.98 7.83 23.25
N ARG A 30 -13.69 7.83 24.38
CA ARG A 30 -13.41 6.92 25.49
C ARG A 30 -13.91 5.51 25.18
N MET A 31 -13.01 4.55 25.24
CA MET A 31 -13.34 3.14 25.03
C MET A 31 -14.03 2.54 26.27
N PRO A 32 -15.19 1.88 26.13
CA PRO A 32 -15.82 1.15 27.22
C PRO A 32 -15.00 -0.07 27.66
N HIS A 33 -15.25 -0.54 28.88
CA HIS A 33 -14.68 -1.81 29.37
C HIS A 33 -15.08 -2.99 28.44
N PRO A 34 -14.23 -4.01 28.24
CA PRO A 34 -14.48 -5.12 27.30
C PRO A 34 -15.87 -5.73 27.37
N VAL A 35 -16.39 -6.05 28.56
CA VAL A 35 -17.72 -6.60 28.76
C VAL A 35 -18.83 -5.66 28.25
N THR A 36 -18.65 -4.36 28.45
CA THR A 36 -19.62 -3.35 27.99
C THR A 36 -19.55 -3.16 26.48
N ARG A 37 -18.35 -3.22 25.88
CA ARG A 37 -18.19 -3.17 24.42
C ARG A 37 -18.95 -4.31 23.72
N GLN A 38 -18.80 -5.54 24.22
CA GLN A 38 -19.52 -6.70 23.69
C GLN A 38 -21.04 -6.51 23.74
N LYS A 39 -21.56 -5.98 24.84
CA LYS A 39 -23.00 -5.68 24.95
C LYS A 39 -23.44 -4.61 23.95
N VAL A 40 -22.67 -3.54 23.81
CA VAL A 40 -22.96 -2.48 22.83
C VAL A 40 -22.90 -3.02 21.41
N ALA A 41 -21.90 -3.82 21.08
CA ALA A 41 -21.76 -4.46 19.77
C ALA A 41 -22.95 -5.37 19.44
N ALA A 42 -23.39 -6.17 20.41
CA ALA A 42 -24.57 -7.03 20.26
C ALA A 42 -25.87 -6.21 20.05
N VAL A 43 -26.11 -5.16 20.84
CA VAL A 43 -27.28 -4.29 20.72
C VAL A 43 -27.31 -3.55 19.37
N LEU A 44 -26.16 -3.10 18.88
CA LEU A 44 -26.04 -2.41 17.61
C LEU A 44 -25.90 -3.35 16.41
N GLN A 45 -25.82 -4.66 16.63
CA GLN A 45 -25.58 -5.70 15.61
C GLN A 45 -24.35 -5.37 14.75
N GLN A 46 -23.29 -4.86 15.39
CA GLN A 46 -22.04 -4.50 14.75
C GLN A 46 -20.88 -5.24 15.43
N HIS A 47 -19.77 -5.40 14.70
CA HIS A 47 -18.56 -5.97 15.28
C HIS A 47 -17.85 -4.92 16.17
N GLU A 48 -17.22 -5.36 17.29
CA GLU A 48 -16.51 -4.45 18.21
C GLU A 48 -15.45 -3.61 17.47
N THR A 49 -14.72 -4.22 16.55
CA THR A 49 -13.67 -3.55 15.78
C THR A 49 -14.20 -2.52 14.78
N PHE A 50 -15.48 -2.63 14.39
CA PHE A 50 -16.15 -1.59 13.60
C PHE A 50 -16.50 -0.36 14.44
N LEU A 51 -16.95 -0.60 15.70
CA LEU A 51 -17.33 0.45 16.64
C LEU A 51 -16.10 1.12 17.26
N TRP A 52 -15.04 0.35 17.49
CA TRP A 52 -13.78 0.79 18.06
C TRP A 52 -12.60 0.24 17.23
N PRO A 53 -12.24 0.90 16.12
CA PRO A 53 -11.17 0.44 15.23
C PRO A 53 -9.81 0.32 15.91
N THR A 54 -9.59 1.04 17.01
CA THR A 54 -8.38 0.98 17.82
C THR A 54 -8.13 -0.39 18.47
N LEU A 55 -9.16 -1.26 18.53
CA LEU A 55 -8.99 -2.66 18.97
C LEU A 55 -8.21 -3.54 17.99
N LEU A 56 -8.04 -3.11 16.76
CA LEU A 56 -7.22 -3.80 15.75
C LEU A 56 -5.73 -3.44 15.88
N LEU A 57 -5.41 -2.46 16.72
CA LEU A 57 -4.05 -2.00 16.94
C LEU A 57 -3.49 -2.71 18.18
N ASP A 58 -2.22 -3.09 18.13
CA ASP A 58 -1.53 -3.56 19.33
C ASP A 58 -1.58 -2.48 20.41
N PRO A 59 -1.67 -2.85 21.72
CA PRO A 59 -1.74 -1.89 22.81
C PRO A 59 -0.59 -0.87 22.83
N GLU A 60 0.58 -1.24 22.31
CA GLU A 60 1.73 -0.33 22.15
C GLU A 60 1.53 0.66 21.00
N ASP A 61 0.76 0.30 19.99
CA ASP A 61 0.44 1.14 18.85
C ASP A 61 -0.76 2.07 19.09
N ALA A 62 -1.68 1.70 19.97
CA ALA A 62 -2.90 2.47 20.28
C ALA A 62 -2.61 3.88 20.85
N SER A 63 -1.46 4.07 21.48
CA SER A 63 -1.03 5.39 21.97
C SER A 63 -0.41 6.28 20.88
N SER A 64 -0.08 5.71 19.72
CA SER A 64 0.54 6.43 18.58
C SER A 64 -0.44 6.83 17.48
N VAL A 65 -1.73 6.46 17.59
CA VAL A 65 -2.79 6.87 16.65
C VAL A 65 -3.24 8.33 16.90
N THR A 66 -2.34 9.17 17.31
CA THR A 66 -2.48 10.60 17.07
C THR A 66 -2.03 10.83 15.62
N ALA A 67 -2.91 10.47 14.75
CA ALA A 67 -3.07 10.69 13.33
C ALA A 67 -2.05 11.64 12.67
N VAL A 68 -0.83 11.18 12.45
CA VAL A 68 -0.12 11.63 11.25
C VAL A 68 -0.51 10.63 10.16
N SER A 69 -1.44 11.03 9.28
CA SER A 69 -1.83 10.18 8.16
C SER A 69 -0.59 9.85 7.33
N GLU A 70 -0.29 8.58 7.16
CA GLU A 70 0.77 8.12 6.25
C GLU A 70 0.36 8.34 4.79
N ILE A 71 -0.92 8.54 4.52
CA ILE A 71 -1.45 8.73 3.17
C ILE A 71 -1.34 10.21 2.80
N ASP A 72 -0.39 10.51 1.92
CA ASP A 72 -0.22 11.86 1.36
C ASP A 72 -1.25 12.14 0.25
N GLN A 73 -1.47 11.14 -0.62
CA GLN A 73 -2.32 11.29 -1.80
C GLN A 73 -2.89 9.95 -2.26
N VAL A 74 -4.06 10.00 -2.88
CA VAL A 74 -4.68 8.86 -3.55
C VAL A 74 -5.01 9.25 -4.98
N TRP A 75 -4.51 8.47 -5.95
CA TRP A 75 -4.96 8.55 -7.34
C TRP A 75 -5.99 7.45 -7.60
N PRO A 76 -7.14 7.77 -8.21
CA PRO A 76 -8.15 6.77 -8.53
C PRO A 76 -7.66 5.73 -9.54
N MET A 77 -6.70 6.10 -10.39
CA MET A 77 -6.05 5.22 -11.36
C MET A 77 -4.57 5.62 -11.52
N ARG A 78 -3.68 4.64 -11.71
CA ARG A 78 -2.28 4.92 -11.98
C ARG A 78 -2.08 5.77 -13.24
N SER A 79 -2.92 5.57 -14.25
CA SER A 79 -2.87 6.35 -15.51
C SER A 79 -3.14 7.84 -15.34
N THR A 80 -3.65 8.27 -14.18
CA THR A 80 -3.85 9.71 -13.87
C THR A 80 -2.61 10.37 -13.26
N ILE A 81 -1.57 9.60 -12.92
CA ILE A 81 -0.28 10.14 -12.48
C ILE A 81 0.47 10.64 -13.71
N THR A 82 0.74 11.93 -13.75
CA THR A 82 1.40 12.57 -14.89
C THR A 82 2.88 12.18 -14.99
N SER A 83 3.46 12.30 -16.19
CA SER A 83 4.91 12.11 -16.41
C SER A 83 5.74 13.02 -15.50
N ASP A 84 5.34 14.29 -15.33
CA ASP A 84 6.03 15.24 -14.46
C ASP A 84 6.05 14.77 -12.99
N THR A 85 4.96 14.17 -12.51
CA THR A 85 4.89 13.58 -11.18
C THR A 85 5.87 12.42 -11.04
N TRP A 86 5.93 11.51 -12.03
CA TRP A 86 6.90 10.43 -12.03
C TRP A 86 8.32 10.94 -12.06
N HIS A 87 8.64 11.92 -12.94
CA HIS A 87 9.96 12.55 -12.99
C HIS A 87 10.34 13.20 -11.64
N ALA A 88 9.41 13.92 -11.01
CA ALA A 88 9.63 14.52 -9.70
C ALA A 88 9.96 13.48 -8.62
N LEU A 89 9.22 12.35 -8.59
CA LEU A 89 9.45 11.25 -7.65
C LEU A 89 10.81 10.59 -7.87
N PHE A 90 11.16 10.23 -9.10
CA PHE A 90 12.48 9.68 -9.41
C PHE A 90 13.60 10.65 -9.05
N ASN A 91 13.44 11.95 -9.35
CA ASN A 91 14.42 12.98 -9.03
C ASN A 91 14.56 13.18 -7.51
N SER A 92 13.51 12.99 -6.72
CA SER A 92 13.56 13.19 -5.27
C SER A 92 14.36 12.10 -4.53
N ALA A 93 14.44 10.88 -5.06
CA ALA A 93 15.18 9.79 -4.43
C ALA A 93 16.69 10.07 -4.40
N THR A 94 17.31 9.96 -3.24
CA THR A 94 18.74 10.21 -3.04
C THR A 94 19.47 9.07 -2.35
N ARG A 95 18.74 8.18 -1.67
CA ARG A 95 19.29 7.08 -0.87
C ARG A 95 18.89 5.72 -1.40
N GLN A 96 17.57 5.53 -1.61
CA GLN A 96 17.01 4.22 -1.93
C GLN A 96 15.85 4.34 -2.94
N LEU A 97 15.92 3.54 -3.99
CA LEU A 97 14.87 3.35 -4.99
C LEU A 97 14.56 1.88 -5.13
N ASP A 98 13.33 1.47 -4.80
CA ASP A 98 12.89 0.08 -4.92
C ASP A 98 11.66 0.00 -5.83
N ILE A 99 11.66 -0.92 -6.78
CA ILE A 99 10.55 -1.14 -7.71
C ILE A 99 10.17 -2.63 -7.71
N LEU A 100 8.90 -2.92 -7.45
CA LEU A 100 8.30 -4.25 -7.58
C LEU A 100 7.15 -4.19 -8.59
N VAL A 101 7.28 -4.90 -9.70
CA VAL A 101 6.29 -4.89 -10.78
C VAL A 101 6.19 -6.26 -11.46
N TYR A 102 5.07 -6.54 -12.13
CA TYR A 102 5.04 -7.62 -13.12
C TYR A 102 5.93 -7.24 -14.31
N ALA A 103 5.57 -6.23 -15.08
CA ALA A 103 6.33 -5.79 -16.24
C ALA A 103 6.99 -4.41 -16.06
N GLY A 104 6.26 -3.41 -15.56
CA GLY A 104 6.79 -2.04 -15.36
C GLY A 104 7.08 -1.27 -16.65
N ALA A 105 6.65 -1.78 -17.80
CA ALA A 105 6.96 -1.22 -19.11
C ALA A 105 6.51 0.26 -19.28
N PHE A 106 5.47 0.69 -18.55
CA PHE A 106 5.02 2.08 -18.58
C PHE A 106 6.09 3.07 -18.11
N LEU A 107 6.98 2.67 -17.21
CA LEU A 107 8.08 3.54 -16.76
C LEU A 107 9.08 3.78 -17.90
N ILE A 108 9.33 2.75 -18.72
CA ILE A 108 10.21 2.85 -19.90
C ILE A 108 9.57 3.75 -20.94
N GLU A 109 8.24 3.63 -21.13
CA GLU A 109 7.48 4.39 -22.13
C GLU A 109 7.27 5.87 -21.74
N THR A 110 7.29 6.17 -20.43
CA THR A 110 6.97 7.50 -19.87
C THR A 110 8.24 8.31 -19.57
N LEU A 111 9.35 7.64 -19.24
CA LEU A 111 10.59 8.22 -18.77
C LEU A 111 11.75 7.70 -19.62
N ASP A 112 12.81 8.49 -19.76
CA ASP A 112 14.12 7.97 -20.18
C ASP A 112 14.75 7.21 -19.01
N LEU A 113 14.07 6.10 -18.62
CA LEU A 113 14.30 5.42 -17.35
C LEU A 113 15.74 4.94 -17.18
N ALA A 114 16.38 4.44 -18.26
CA ALA A 114 17.75 3.97 -18.19
C ALA A 114 18.72 5.07 -17.76
N ASP A 115 18.61 6.25 -18.39
CA ASP A 115 19.47 7.41 -18.10
C ASP A 115 19.23 7.92 -16.69
N VAL A 116 17.96 8.01 -16.27
CA VAL A 116 17.59 8.41 -14.91
C VAL A 116 18.18 7.46 -13.88
N LEU A 117 18.02 6.15 -14.06
CA LEU A 117 18.55 5.13 -13.13
C LEU A 117 20.08 5.15 -13.09
N GLN A 118 20.74 5.24 -14.24
CA GLN A 118 22.20 5.29 -14.31
C GLN A 118 22.76 6.55 -13.62
N TRP A 119 22.13 7.70 -13.83
CA TRP A 119 22.50 8.92 -13.15
C TRP A 119 22.31 8.81 -11.63
N LYS A 120 21.16 8.29 -11.16
CA LYS A 120 20.88 8.07 -9.74
C LYS A 120 21.88 7.12 -9.10
N ALA A 121 22.20 6.01 -9.76
CA ALA A 121 23.22 5.07 -9.28
C ALA A 121 24.60 5.73 -9.17
N SER A 122 24.98 6.54 -10.16
CA SER A 122 26.27 7.26 -10.15
C SER A 122 26.38 8.31 -9.03
N THR A 123 25.24 8.80 -8.52
CA THR A 123 25.17 9.73 -7.38
C THR A 123 25.01 9.04 -6.02
N GLY A 124 25.09 7.70 -5.97
CA GLY A 124 25.09 6.92 -4.73
C GLY A 124 23.72 6.44 -4.27
N THR A 125 22.67 6.57 -5.09
CA THR A 125 21.35 5.98 -4.79
C THR A 125 21.41 4.46 -4.96
N HIS A 126 20.99 3.70 -3.94
CA HIS A 126 20.82 2.25 -4.05
C HIS A 126 19.55 1.92 -4.82
N ILE A 127 19.65 1.13 -5.89
CA ILE A 127 18.53 0.85 -6.79
C ILE A 127 18.30 -0.64 -6.91
N HIS A 128 17.11 -1.08 -6.47
CA HIS A 128 16.67 -2.46 -6.52
C HIS A 128 15.38 -2.60 -7.32
N ILE A 129 15.37 -3.45 -8.32
CA ILE A 129 14.22 -3.64 -9.19
C ILE A 129 13.86 -5.13 -9.25
N LEU A 130 12.62 -5.44 -8.93
CA LEU A 130 12.00 -6.75 -9.06
C LEU A 130 11.02 -6.74 -10.25
N VAL A 131 11.34 -7.48 -11.28
CA VAL A 131 10.48 -7.71 -12.44
C VAL A 131 10.04 -9.16 -12.45
N ALA A 132 8.78 -9.44 -12.76
CA ALA A 132 8.32 -10.83 -12.78
C ALA A 132 9.04 -11.64 -13.88
N ASP A 133 9.39 -12.89 -13.53
CA ASP A 133 9.94 -13.85 -14.48
C ASP A 133 8.87 -14.19 -15.53
N PRO A 134 9.13 -13.91 -16.83
CA PRO A 134 8.16 -14.13 -17.90
C PRO A 134 7.65 -15.58 -17.99
N GLU A 135 8.45 -16.56 -17.55
CA GLU A 135 8.10 -17.97 -17.59
C GLU A 135 7.40 -18.46 -16.32
N SER A 136 7.24 -17.61 -15.31
CA SER A 136 6.64 -17.99 -14.04
C SER A 136 5.13 -18.31 -14.14
N ALA A 137 4.65 -19.16 -13.24
CA ALA A 137 3.22 -19.43 -13.12
C ALA A 137 2.45 -18.15 -12.77
N ALA A 138 3.01 -17.25 -11.96
CA ALA A 138 2.41 -15.99 -11.57
C ALA A 138 2.11 -15.09 -12.78
N VAL A 139 3.05 -14.97 -13.71
CA VAL A 139 2.85 -14.19 -14.95
C VAL A 139 1.79 -14.84 -15.84
N ARG A 140 1.81 -16.16 -16.03
CA ARG A 140 0.79 -16.87 -16.83
C ARG A 140 -0.61 -16.69 -16.23
N MET A 141 -0.76 -16.85 -14.91
CA MET A 141 -2.03 -16.66 -14.24
C MET A 141 -2.55 -15.22 -14.41
N ARG A 142 -1.67 -14.23 -14.21
CA ARG A 142 -2.05 -12.82 -14.36
C ARG A 142 -2.36 -12.47 -15.82
N ALA A 143 -1.64 -13.01 -16.78
CA ALA A 143 -1.91 -12.85 -18.21
C ALA A 143 -3.29 -13.41 -18.58
N THR A 144 -3.62 -14.61 -18.13
CA THR A 144 -4.94 -15.24 -18.35
C THR A 144 -6.07 -14.44 -17.70
N GLU A 145 -5.89 -14.04 -16.44
CA GLU A 145 -6.89 -13.25 -15.68
C GLU A 145 -7.26 -11.95 -16.40
N LEU A 146 -6.27 -11.27 -16.97
CA LEU A 146 -6.44 -9.97 -17.60
C LEU A 146 -6.64 -10.04 -19.13
N SER A 147 -6.61 -11.25 -19.72
CA SER A 147 -6.58 -11.45 -21.19
C SER A 147 -5.42 -10.69 -21.86
N LEU A 148 -4.21 -10.80 -21.26
CA LEU A 148 -3.01 -10.10 -21.69
C LEU A 148 -1.92 -11.09 -22.17
N ASP A 149 -2.11 -11.75 -23.29
CA ASP A 149 -1.17 -12.74 -23.85
C ASP A 149 0.24 -12.15 -24.08
N TRP A 150 0.34 -10.84 -24.20
CA TRP A 150 1.59 -10.10 -24.37
C TRP A 150 2.33 -9.82 -23.02
N LEU A 151 1.75 -10.10 -21.86
CA LEU A 151 2.36 -9.78 -20.56
C LEU A 151 3.75 -10.46 -20.37
N PRO A 152 3.95 -11.75 -20.67
CA PRO A 152 5.27 -12.37 -20.58
C PRO A 152 6.33 -11.66 -21.45
N GLY A 153 5.94 -11.28 -22.67
CA GLY A 153 6.81 -10.51 -23.57
C GLY A 153 7.21 -9.15 -23.01
N ARG A 154 6.28 -8.46 -22.34
CA ARG A 154 6.57 -7.18 -21.66
C ARG A 154 7.52 -7.37 -20.47
N CYS A 155 7.36 -8.41 -19.67
CA CYS A 155 8.31 -8.74 -18.59
C CYS A 155 9.72 -8.96 -19.15
N ALA A 156 9.83 -9.78 -20.19
CA ALA A 156 11.12 -10.06 -20.85
C ALA A 156 11.77 -8.80 -21.44
N SER A 157 10.98 -7.94 -22.08
CA SER A 157 11.46 -6.69 -22.67
C SER A 157 11.98 -5.72 -21.62
N THR A 158 11.29 -5.60 -20.47
CA THR A 158 11.73 -4.76 -19.35
C THR A 158 13.05 -5.23 -18.77
N VAL A 159 13.20 -6.54 -18.53
CA VAL A 159 14.48 -7.08 -18.06
C VAL A 159 15.61 -6.79 -19.03
N ARG A 160 15.38 -6.99 -20.34
CA ARG A 160 16.37 -6.71 -21.38
C ARG A 160 16.76 -5.24 -21.45
N TYR A 161 15.77 -4.35 -21.30
CA TYR A 161 15.99 -2.90 -21.29
C TYR A 161 16.85 -2.46 -20.10
N LEU A 162 16.63 -3.04 -18.92
CA LEU A 162 17.35 -2.68 -17.70
C LEU A 162 18.73 -3.34 -17.59
N GLN A 163 18.99 -4.44 -18.30
CA GLN A 163 20.23 -5.22 -18.22
C GLN A 163 21.52 -4.40 -18.46
N PRO A 164 21.58 -3.45 -19.41
CA PRO A 164 22.79 -2.67 -19.67
C PRO A 164 22.98 -1.50 -18.68
N VAL A 165 22.01 -1.21 -17.81
CA VAL A 165 22.12 -0.07 -16.88
C VAL A 165 23.06 -0.41 -15.74
N SER A 166 24.14 0.35 -15.61
CA SER A 166 25.18 0.15 -14.61
C SER A 166 24.73 0.67 -13.23
N GLY A 167 25.19 0.00 -12.15
CA GLY A 167 24.99 0.46 -10.77
C GLY A 167 23.59 0.17 -10.19
N ILE A 168 22.76 -0.58 -10.89
CA ILE A 168 21.46 -1.04 -10.38
C ILE A 168 21.46 -2.56 -10.18
N THR A 169 20.59 -3.05 -9.29
CA THR A 169 20.38 -4.48 -9.12
C THR A 169 18.98 -4.86 -9.61
N VAL A 170 18.91 -5.66 -10.66
CA VAL A 170 17.64 -6.19 -11.21
C VAL A 170 17.56 -7.67 -10.91
N ARG A 171 16.48 -8.11 -10.26
CA ARG A 171 16.18 -9.53 -10.01
C ARG A 171 14.84 -9.89 -10.65
N ARG A 172 14.72 -11.15 -11.09
CA ARG A 172 13.46 -11.75 -11.51
C ARG A 172 12.79 -12.39 -10.31
N HIS A 173 11.46 -12.27 -10.21
CA HIS A 173 10.67 -12.93 -9.17
C HIS A 173 9.58 -13.81 -9.78
N GLN A 174 9.15 -14.83 -9.02
CA GLN A 174 8.06 -15.74 -9.39
C GLN A 174 6.83 -15.59 -8.48
N ALA A 175 6.85 -14.59 -7.63
CA ALA A 175 5.80 -14.36 -6.65
C ALA A 175 4.53 -13.77 -7.29
N VAL A 176 3.38 -14.23 -6.83
CA VAL A 176 2.11 -13.51 -7.01
C VAL A 176 2.13 -12.33 -6.05
N HIS A 177 1.93 -11.14 -6.54
CA HIS A 177 1.81 -9.94 -5.70
C HIS A 177 0.54 -9.14 -6.04
N TYR A 178 0.00 -8.47 -5.03
CA TYR A 178 -1.29 -7.78 -5.08
C TYR A 178 -1.16 -6.26 -5.17
N ALA A 179 0.06 -5.77 -5.22
CA ALA A 179 0.36 -4.37 -5.48
C ALA A 179 1.73 -4.25 -6.15
N SER A 180 1.86 -3.36 -7.14
CA SER A 180 3.16 -2.85 -7.54
C SER A 180 3.61 -1.82 -6.51
N VAL A 181 4.91 -1.83 -6.20
CA VAL A 181 5.51 -0.93 -5.21
C VAL A 181 6.59 -0.10 -5.88
N PHE A 182 6.57 1.20 -5.63
CA PHE A 182 7.58 2.15 -6.08
C PHE A 182 8.01 2.98 -4.87
N ARG A 183 9.21 2.75 -4.37
CA ARG A 183 9.75 3.49 -3.24
C ARG A 183 10.81 4.49 -3.70
N PHE A 184 10.72 5.69 -3.16
CA PHE A 184 11.61 6.83 -3.36
C PHE A 184 11.98 7.36 -1.97
N ASP A 185 13.05 6.85 -1.35
CA ASP A 185 13.45 7.12 0.04
C ASP A 185 12.30 6.85 1.04
N ASP A 186 11.69 7.92 1.56
CA ASP A 186 10.60 7.88 2.54
C ASP A 186 9.20 8.13 1.90
N ILE A 187 9.12 8.10 0.57
CA ILE A 187 7.87 8.11 -0.19
C ILE A 187 7.69 6.73 -0.85
N LEU A 188 6.49 6.18 -0.78
CA LEU A 188 6.16 4.90 -1.41
C LEU A 188 4.82 5.01 -2.14
N LEU A 189 4.79 4.59 -3.39
CA LEU A 189 3.56 4.41 -4.15
C LEU A 189 3.19 2.93 -4.15
N ALA A 190 1.99 2.61 -3.67
CA ALA A 190 1.39 1.29 -3.73
C ALA A 190 0.25 1.28 -4.75
N ASN A 191 0.48 0.69 -5.92
CA ASN A 191 -0.55 0.50 -6.94
C ASN A 191 -1.21 -0.85 -6.71
N THR A 192 -2.38 -0.86 -6.10
CA THR A 192 -3.13 -2.08 -5.75
C THR A 192 -3.64 -2.79 -6.99
N HIS A 193 -3.71 -4.14 -6.93
CA HIS A 193 -4.23 -4.95 -8.03
C HIS A 193 -5.58 -5.55 -7.62
N ALA A 194 -6.64 -5.12 -8.29
CA ALA A 194 -7.94 -5.76 -8.17
C ALA A 194 -8.08 -6.90 -9.19
N ALA A 195 -8.91 -7.90 -8.88
CA ALA A 195 -9.18 -9.02 -9.79
C ALA A 195 -9.80 -8.52 -11.10
N GLY A 196 -9.28 -8.99 -12.22
CA GLY A 196 -9.76 -8.62 -13.56
C GLY A 196 -9.48 -7.18 -13.98
N VAL A 197 -8.76 -6.37 -13.18
CA VAL A 197 -8.48 -4.96 -13.47
C VAL A 197 -7.01 -4.76 -13.81
N TRP A 198 -6.75 -4.03 -14.88
CA TRP A 198 -5.39 -3.66 -15.25
C TRP A 198 -4.79 -2.69 -14.24
N ALA A 199 -3.50 -2.84 -13.96
CA ALA A 199 -2.81 -1.98 -13.00
C ALA A 199 -2.87 -0.47 -13.33
N CYS A 200 -2.97 -0.09 -14.62
CA CYS A 200 -3.14 1.31 -15.02
C CYS A 200 -4.51 1.90 -14.62
N HIS A 201 -5.52 1.06 -14.48
CA HIS A 201 -6.88 1.45 -14.05
C HIS A 201 -7.12 1.22 -12.55
N SER A 202 -6.12 0.77 -11.83
CA SER A 202 -6.19 0.52 -10.39
C SER A 202 -5.68 1.71 -9.59
N PRO A 203 -6.20 1.92 -8.36
CA PRO A 203 -5.81 3.04 -7.52
C PRO A 203 -4.35 2.95 -7.06
N VAL A 204 -3.79 4.11 -6.76
CA VAL A 204 -2.45 4.25 -6.19
C VAL A 204 -2.53 5.05 -4.92
N LEU A 205 -1.96 4.52 -3.85
CA LEU A 205 -1.74 5.22 -2.60
C LEU A 205 -0.32 5.78 -2.59
N GLN A 206 -0.15 7.08 -2.38
CA GLN A 206 1.14 7.63 -2.01
C GLN A 206 1.23 7.68 -0.49
N LEU A 207 2.23 7.02 0.02
CA LEU A 207 2.52 6.91 1.44
C LEU A 207 3.80 7.64 1.78
N ARG A 208 3.82 8.31 2.91
CA ARG A 208 5.02 8.92 3.49
C ARG A 208 5.40 8.15 4.75
N ARG A 209 6.68 7.84 4.89
CA ARG A 209 7.19 7.22 6.11
C ARG A 209 7.09 8.20 7.27
N THR A 210 6.40 7.79 8.32
CA THR A 210 6.29 8.50 9.60
C THR A 210 6.99 7.70 10.70
N CYS A 211 7.09 8.23 11.92
CA CYS A 211 7.64 7.50 13.06
C CYS A 211 6.80 6.26 13.45
N SER A 212 5.53 6.22 13.06
CA SER A 212 4.60 5.09 13.26
C SER A 212 4.17 4.47 11.92
N ALA A 213 5.11 4.25 11.01
CA ALA A 213 4.89 3.89 9.61
C ALA A 213 4.34 2.46 9.42
N HIS A 214 3.03 2.25 9.63
CA HIS A 214 2.39 0.94 9.46
C HIS A 214 2.12 0.59 8.00
N LEU A 215 1.49 1.50 7.24
CA LEU A 215 1.15 1.26 5.83
C LEU A 215 2.39 1.26 4.94
N PHE A 216 3.29 2.22 5.14
CA PHE A 216 4.55 2.28 4.42
C PHE A 216 5.33 0.98 4.60
N ASP A 217 5.56 0.56 5.84
CA ASP A 217 6.30 -0.65 6.16
C ASP A 217 5.54 -1.93 5.77
N PHE A 218 4.20 -1.91 5.75
CA PHE A 218 3.39 -3.03 5.25
C PHE A 218 3.72 -3.34 3.77
N TYR A 219 3.71 -2.33 2.91
CA TYR A 219 4.02 -2.52 1.49
C TYR A 219 5.51 -2.77 1.26
N LEU A 220 6.39 -2.12 2.02
CA LEU A 220 7.82 -2.35 1.94
C LEU A 220 8.19 -3.79 2.32
N ARG A 221 7.60 -4.36 3.37
CA ARG A 221 7.79 -5.78 3.72
C ARG A 221 7.36 -6.74 2.61
N SER A 222 6.39 -6.37 1.76
CA SER A 222 6.04 -7.17 0.58
C SER A 222 7.17 -7.22 -0.43
N PHE A 223 7.83 -6.09 -0.67
CA PHE A 223 9.03 -6.03 -1.49
C PHE A 223 10.16 -6.87 -0.87
N ASP A 224 10.46 -6.67 0.42
CA ASP A 224 11.55 -7.33 1.13
C ASP A 224 11.42 -8.86 1.13
N ARG A 225 10.20 -9.39 1.30
CA ARG A 225 9.93 -10.83 1.24
C ARG A 225 10.24 -11.44 -0.13
N ILE A 226 9.97 -10.70 -1.20
CA ILE A 226 10.23 -11.18 -2.57
C ILE A 226 11.70 -11.00 -2.91
N TRP A 227 12.34 -9.95 -2.41
CA TRP A 227 13.77 -9.69 -2.62
C TRP A 227 14.66 -10.74 -1.97
N GLY A 228 14.32 -11.18 -0.76
CA GLY A 228 15.10 -12.14 0.04
C GLY A 228 16.09 -11.46 1.00
N PRO A 229 16.92 -12.26 1.70
CA PRO A 229 17.76 -11.79 2.82
C PRO A 229 18.93 -10.89 2.43
N ASP A 230 19.36 -10.91 1.16
CA ASP A 230 20.55 -10.19 0.69
C ASP A 230 20.20 -8.77 0.21
N ARG A 231 19.72 -7.92 1.10
CA ARG A 231 19.39 -6.53 0.78
C ARG A 231 20.33 -5.54 1.47
#